data_38b5523786f36e497075256dec953edb
#
_entry.id   38b5523786f36e497075256dec953edb
#
_cell.length_a   1.000
_cell.length_b   1.000
_cell.length_c   1.000
_cell.angle_alpha   90.00
_cell.angle_beta   90.00
_cell.angle_gamma   90.00
#
_symmetry.space_group_name_H-M   'P 1'
#
loop_
_entity.id
_entity.type
_entity.pdbx_description
1 polymer ?
#
loop_
_entity_poly.entity_id
_entity_poly.type
_entity_poly.pdbx_seq_one_letter_code
_entity_poly.pdbx_strand_id
1 'polypeptide(L)'
;MISILFVCLGNICRSPMAEFVMKDLVRRKNLEGEFSITSAATSDDEIGNPVYPPVRRLLEARGISCAGKTAQWLQRSDYALYDYIVGMDEGNRRDMLRLFGGDLQGKVSLLLDFTDHPRGVADPWYTRDFTAAERDIDAGCAALLEHILNERASDRKNGCFIHPTRA
;
A
#
# COMPACT_ATOMS: atom_id res chain seq x y z
N MET A 1 -12.21 10.18 2.94
CA MET A 1 -11.25 9.61 1.96
C MET A 1 -10.32 8.69 2.73
N ILE A 2 -10.08 7.49 2.23
CA ILE A 2 -9.16 6.52 2.84
C ILE A 2 -7.77 6.71 2.23
N SER A 3 -6.76 6.85 3.07
CA SER A 3 -5.38 7.09 2.65
C SER A 3 -4.49 5.87 2.90
N ILE A 4 -3.83 5.39 1.84
CA ILE A 4 -2.94 4.23 1.86
C ILE A 4 -1.55 4.65 1.39
N LEU A 5 -0.53 4.30 2.18
CA LEU A 5 0.87 4.48 1.83
C LEU A 5 1.55 3.10 1.73
N PHE A 6 1.98 2.72 0.53
CA PHE A 6 2.80 1.53 0.34
C PHE A 6 4.28 1.86 0.51
N VAL A 7 5.02 1.01 1.20
CA VAL A 7 6.43 1.26 1.54
C VAL A 7 7.30 0.07 1.17
N CYS A 8 8.40 0.33 0.50
CA CYS A 8 9.49 -0.63 0.32
C CYS A 8 10.84 0.06 0.49
N LEU A 9 11.95 -0.63 0.25
CA LEU A 9 13.28 -0.07 0.46
C LEU A 9 13.55 1.15 -0.45
N GLY A 10 13.42 0.99 -1.77
CA GLY A 10 13.83 1.99 -2.76
C GLY A 10 12.70 2.77 -3.42
N ASN A 11 11.45 2.33 -3.30
CA ASN A 11 10.28 2.93 -3.97
C ASN A 11 10.39 2.99 -5.51
N ILE A 12 11.04 2.01 -6.11
CA ILE A 12 11.13 1.87 -7.58
C ILE A 12 10.57 0.54 -8.10
N CYS A 13 10.37 -0.46 -7.24
CA CYS A 13 9.87 -1.79 -7.61
C CYS A 13 8.55 -2.13 -6.92
N ARG A 14 8.60 -2.71 -5.72
CA ARG A 14 7.44 -3.31 -5.03
C ARG A 14 6.38 -2.29 -4.63
N SER A 15 6.74 -1.23 -3.95
CA SER A 15 5.76 -0.24 -3.46
C SER A 15 5.08 0.55 -4.57
N PRO A 16 5.76 1.00 -5.65
CA PRO A 16 5.05 1.60 -6.76
C PRO A 16 4.19 0.60 -7.52
N MET A 17 4.59 -0.66 -7.63
CA MET A 17 3.73 -1.70 -8.21
C MET A 17 2.42 -1.83 -7.40
N ALA A 18 2.52 -1.93 -6.08
CA ALA A 18 1.35 -1.99 -5.19
C ALA A 18 0.47 -0.73 -5.30
N GLU A 19 1.07 0.45 -5.36
CA GLU A 19 0.36 1.71 -5.56
C GLU A 19 -0.52 1.68 -6.81
N PHE A 20 0.06 1.32 -7.96
CA PHE A 20 -0.66 1.36 -9.23
C PHE A 20 -1.63 0.20 -9.40
N VAL A 21 -1.33 -0.98 -8.88
CA VAL A 21 -2.27 -2.10 -8.83
C VAL A 21 -3.48 -1.74 -7.96
N MET A 22 -3.29 -1.16 -6.79
CA MET A 22 -4.39 -0.75 -5.93
C MET A 22 -5.23 0.36 -6.57
N LYS A 23 -4.60 1.34 -7.20
CA LYS A 23 -5.31 2.38 -7.96
C LYS A 23 -6.20 1.80 -9.05
N ASP A 24 -5.71 0.79 -9.79
CA ASP A 24 -6.51 0.11 -10.80
C ASP A 24 -7.67 -0.70 -10.19
N LEU A 25 -7.44 -1.38 -9.07
CA LEU A 25 -8.50 -2.12 -8.36
C LEU A 25 -9.63 -1.20 -7.88
N VAL A 26 -9.33 -0.07 -7.25
CA VAL A 26 -10.35 0.88 -6.78
C VAL A 26 -11.07 1.54 -7.95
N ARG A 27 -10.37 1.84 -9.05
CA ARG A 27 -10.98 2.38 -10.27
C ARG A 27 -11.98 1.40 -10.88
N ARG A 28 -11.63 0.11 -10.97
CA ARG A 28 -12.55 -0.94 -11.49
C ARG A 28 -13.81 -1.11 -10.65
N LYS A 29 -13.77 -0.70 -9.40
CA LYS A 29 -14.92 -0.70 -8.49
C LYS A 29 -15.64 0.65 -8.42
N ASN A 30 -15.22 1.64 -9.22
CA ASN A 30 -15.73 3.02 -9.19
C ASN A 30 -15.59 3.68 -7.81
N LEU A 31 -14.47 3.42 -7.12
CA LEU A 31 -14.15 3.91 -5.78
C LEU A 31 -12.96 4.89 -5.76
N GLU A 32 -12.43 5.28 -6.91
CA GLU A 32 -11.23 6.14 -6.99
C GLU A 32 -11.38 7.47 -6.24
N GLY A 33 -12.57 8.02 -6.18
CA GLY A 33 -12.86 9.24 -5.42
C GLY A 33 -12.88 9.06 -3.89
N GLU A 34 -12.84 7.82 -3.41
CA GLU A 34 -12.88 7.49 -1.99
C GLU A 34 -11.48 7.16 -1.42
N PHE A 35 -10.48 7.00 -2.27
CA PHE A 35 -9.14 6.57 -1.89
C PHE A 35 -8.07 7.57 -2.33
N SER A 36 -7.07 7.75 -1.47
CA SER A 36 -5.79 8.40 -1.77
C SER A 36 -4.69 7.36 -1.60
N ILE A 37 -3.99 7.02 -2.67
CA ILE A 37 -3.03 5.91 -2.69
C ILE A 37 -1.69 6.43 -3.18
N THR A 38 -0.64 6.24 -2.39
CA THR A 38 0.72 6.66 -2.70
C THR A 38 1.73 5.62 -2.27
N SER A 39 3.02 5.86 -2.55
CA SER A 39 4.10 5.00 -2.10
C SER A 39 5.37 5.79 -1.78
N ALA A 40 6.21 5.23 -0.91
CA ALA A 40 7.46 5.84 -0.45
C ALA A 40 8.54 4.79 -0.16
N ALA A 41 9.78 5.25 -0.01
CA ALA A 41 10.96 4.46 0.30
C ALA A 41 11.42 4.65 1.75
N THR A 42 11.91 3.57 2.36
CA THR A 42 12.62 3.70 3.65
C THR A 42 14.07 4.17 3.49
N SER A 43 14.68 3.96 2.31
CA SER A 43 16.01 4.45 1.94
C SER A 43 15.93 5.68 1.04
N ASP A 44 16.94 6.52 1.05
CA ASP A 44 17.08 7.69 0.18
C ASP A 44 17.88 7.42 -1.10
N ASP A 45 18.35 6.19 -1.31
CA ASP A 45 19.25 5.83 -2.41
C ASP A 45 18.66 6.08 -3.81
N GLU A 46 17.35 5.92 -3.96
CA GLU A 46 16.66 5.99 -5.26
C GLU A 46 15.77 7.23 -5.42
N ILE A 47 15.81 8.16 -4.49
CA ILE A 47 14.91 9.33 -4.49
C ILE A 47 14.99 10.10 -5.80
N GLY A 48 13.83 10.38 -6.39
CA GLY A 48 13.69 11.05 -7.68
C GLY A 48 13.75 10.11 -8.90
N ASN A 49 14.17 8.86 -8.73
CA ASN A 49 14.24 7.90 -9.83
C ASN A 49 12.85 7.40 -10.24
N PRO A 50 12.62 7.12 -11.53
CA PRO A 50 11.36 6.57 -12.01
C PRO A 50 11.17 5.11 -11.59
N VAL A 51 9.98 4.60 -11.82
CA VAL A 51 9.68 3.17 -11.66
C VAL A 51 10.64 2.34 -12.50
N TYR A 52 11.19 1.31 -11.90
CA TYR A 52 12.18 0.42 -12.53
C TYR A 52 11.60 -0.19 -13.81
N PRO A 53 12.36 -0.21 -14.93
CA PRO A 53 11.81 -0.57 -16.24
C PRO A 53 11.08 -1.92 -16.31
N PRO A 54 11.56 -3.03 -15.69
CA PRO A 54 10.82 -4.28 -15.67
C PRO A 54 9.43 -4.16 -15.03
N VAL A 55 9.30 -3.40 -13.94
CA VAL A 55 8.02 -3.15 -13.26
C VAL A 55 7.10 -2.30 -14.13
N ARG A 56 7.65 -1.25 -14.73
CA ARG A 56 6.88 -0.41 -15.67
C ARG A 56 6.31 -1.23 -16.81
N ARG A 57 7.11 -2.12 -17.41
CA ARG A 57 6.64 -3.00 -18.49
C ARG A 57 5.50 -3.93 -18.06
N LEU A 58 5.57 -4.51 -16.85
CA LEU A 58 4.50 -5.35 -16.31
C LEU A 58 3.19 -4.56 -16.15
N LEU A 59 3.26 -3.34 -15.63
CA LEU A 59 2.11 -2.47 -15.47
C LEU A 59 1.53 -2.03 -16.83
N GLU A 60 2.37 -1.59 -17.75
CA GLU A 60 1.97 -1.18 -19.11
C GLU A 60 1.30 -2.31 -19.89
N ALA A 61 1.77 -3.57 -19.75
CA ALA A 61 1.15 -4.75 -20.35
C ALA A 61 -0.30 -4.97 -19.85
N ARG A 62 -0.65 -4.40 -18.70
CA ARG A 62 -2.00 -4.43 -18.11
C ARG A 62 -2.81 -3.16 -18.41
N GLY A 63 -2.28 -2.25 -19.20
CA GLY A 63 -2.91 -0.95 -19.46
C GLY A 63 -2.81 0.02 -18.28
N ILE A 64 -1.90 -0.21 -17.35
CA ILE A 64 -1.69 0.62 -16.15
C ILE A 64 -0.48 1.52 -16.39
N SER A 65 -0.70 2.84 -16.43
CA SER A 65 0.38 3.83 -16.56
C SER A 65 0.90 4.22 -15.17
N CYS A 66 2.23 4.17 -15.02
CA CYS A 66 2.94 4.74 -13.87
C CYS A 66 3.76 5.99 -14.25
N ALA A 67 3.42 6.63 -15.36
CA ALA A 67 4.11 7.82 -15.85
C ALA A 67 4.11 8.93 -14.80
N GLY A 68 5.26 9.60 -14.64
CA GLY A 68 5.43 10.69 -13.69
C GLY A 68 5.71 10.26 -12.24
N LYS A 69 5.58 8.97 -11.91
CA LYS A 69 5.96 8.48 -10.58
C LYS A 69 7.47 8.49 -10.44
N THR A 70 7.93 9.12 -9.36
CA THR A 70 9.33 9.07 -8.91
C THR A 70 9.39 8.62 -7.46
N ALA A 71 10.50 8.00 -7.06
CA ALA A 71 10.72 7.55 -5.71
C ALA A 71 10.68 8.72 -4.72
N GLN A 72 9.89 8.57 -3.66
CA GLN A 72 9.72 9.55 -2.59
C GLN A 72 10.25 8.97 -1.28
N TRP A 73 10.83 9.80 -0.44
CA TRP A 73 11.36 9.37 0.85
C TRP A 73 10.28 9.42 1.92
N LEU A 74 10.13 8.32 2.66
CA LEU A 74 9.21 8.22 3.79
C LEU A 74 9.62 9.22 4.89
N GLN A 75 8.66 9.99 5.38
CA GLN A 75 8.84 10.97 6.42
C GLN A 75 8.15 10.55 7.72
N ARG A 76 8.68 10.98 8.86
CA ARG A 76 8.04 10.72 10.16
C ARG A 76 6.61 11.27 10.24
N SER A 77 6.36 12.40 9.58
CA SER A 77 5.05 13.03 9.50
C SER A 77 4.00 12.19 8.75
N ASP A 78 4.43 11.26 7.90
CA ASP A 78 3.51 10.41 7.13
C ASP A 78 2.63 9.55 8.04
N TYR A 79 3.13 9.20 9.23
CA TYR A 79 2.35 8.41 10.20
C TYR A 79 0.99 9.05 10.53
N ALA A 80 0.94 10.36 10.66
CA ALA A 80 -0.29 11.09 10.96
C ALA A 80 -1.21 11.25 9.73
N LEU A 81 -0.65 11.20 8.52
CA LEU A 81 -1.36 11.52 7.28
C LEU A 81 -2.11 10.35 6.67
N TYR A 82 -1.67 9.11 6.96
CA TYR A 82 -2.23 7.92 6.33
C TYR A 82 -3.00 7.05 7.31
N ASP A 83 -4.05 6.38 6.81
CA ASP A 83 -4.85 5.42 7.59
C ASP A 83 -4.18 4.05 7.60
N TYR A 84 -3.60 3.64 6.47
CA TYR A 84 -2.89 2.38 6.29
C TYR A 84 -1.48 2.64 5.77
N ILE A 85 -0.48 2.11 6.46
CA ILE A 85 0.94 2.19 6.07
C ILE A 85 1.45 0.77 5.90
N VAL A 86 1.69 0.37 4.65
CA VAL A 86 1.82 -1.03 4.26
C VAL A 86 3.18 -1.30 3.66
N GLY A 87 4.03 -2.01 4.39
CA GLY A 87 5.35 -2.46 3.94
C GLY A 87 5.29 -3.75 3.13
N MET A 88 6.40 -4.10 2.49
CA MET A 88 6.52 -5.30 1.67
C MET A 88 7.17 -6.46 2.42
N ASP A 89 8.08 -6.19 3.35
CA ASP A 89 8.80 -7.19 4.12
C ASP A 89 9.13 -6.72 5.55
N GLU A 90 9.66 -7.63 6.37
CA GLU A 90 10.00 -7.33 7.77
C GLU A 90 11.09 -6.26 7.90
N GLY A 91 11.98 -6.13 6.93
CA GLY A 91 12.96 -5.03 6.88
C GLY A 91 12.25 -3.68 6.78
N ASN A 92 11.26 -3.57 5.90
CA ASN A 92 10.45 -2.36 5.77
C ASN A 92 9.68 -2.06 7.07
N ARG A 93 9.04 -3.07 7.68
CA ARG A 93 8.33 -2.92 8.95
C ARG A 93 9.24 -2.37 10.05
N ARG A 94 10.41 -2.97 10.22
CA ARG A 94 11.40 -2.53 11.23
C ARG A 94 11.83 -1.07 11.00
N ASP A 95 12.10 -0.70 9.77
CA ASP A 95 12.55 0.65 9.43
C ASP A 95 11.42 1.68 9.63
N MET A 96 10.18 1.35 9.26
CA MET A 96 9.01 2.18 9.53
C MET A 96 8.79 2.39 11.02
N LEU A 97 8.80 1.33 11.83
CA LEU A 97 8.61 1.42 13.27
C LEU A 97 9.71 2.24 13.95
N ARG A 98 10.94 2.13 13.48
CA ARG A 98 12.06 2.95 13.96
C ARG A 98 11.84 4.43 13.63
N LEU A 99 11.46 4.75 12.40
CA LEU A 99 11.21 6.13 11.96
C LEU A 99 10.06 6.78 12.72
N PHE A 100 8.96 6.04 12.91
CA PHE A 100 7.75 6.55 13.56
C PHE A 100 7.84 6.56 15.10
N GLY A 101 8.79 5.84 15.67
CA GLY A 101 8.89 5.67 17.12
C GLY A 101 7.87 4.68 17.71
N GLY A 102 7.41 3.74 16.91
CA GLY A 102 6.39 2.74 17.24
C GLY A 102 5.16 2.83 16.35
N ASP A 103 4.09 2.13 16.72
CA ASP A 103 2.83 2.07 15.99
C ASP A 103 1.62 2.12 16.96
N LEU A 104 1.46 3.23 17.64
CA LEU A 104 0.43 3.40 18.69
C LEU A 104 -1.00 3.26 18.17
N GLN A 105 -1.23 3.53 16.90
CA GLN A 105 -2.56 3.49 16.28
C GLN A 105 -2.79 2.23 15.42
N GLY A 106 -1.84 1.30 15.39
CA GLY A 106 -1.96 0.06 14.63
C GLY A 106 -2.08 0.25 13.12
N LYS A 107 -1.40 1.24 12.55
CA LYS A 107 -1.47 1.58 11.12
C LYS A 107 -0.49 0.80 10.26
N VAL A 108 0.60 0.27 10.85
CA VAL A 108 1.69 -0.38 10.14
C VAL A 108 1.43 -1.87 9.99
N SER A 109 1.46 -2.36 8.77
CA SER A 109 1.29 -3.77 8.43
C SER A 109 2.17 -4.14 7.24
N LEU A 110 2.26 -5.43 6.94
CA LEU A 110 2.80 -5.92 5.67
C LEU A 110 1.67 -6.27 4.71
N LEU A 111 1.92 -6.15 3.42
CA LEU A 111 0.89 -6.35 2.40
C LEU A 111 0.26 -7.74 2.48
N LEU A 112 1.06 -8.80 2.67
CA LEU A 112 0.56 -10.16 2.73
C LEU A 112 -0.02 -10.55 4.11
N ASP A 113 0.03 -9.67 5.12
CA ASP A 113 -0.67 -9.87 6.40
C ASP A 113 -2.19 -10.00 6.21
N PHE A 114 -2.73 -9.43 5.15
CA PHE A 114 -4.16 -9.48 4.82
C PHE A 114 -4.57 -10.76 4.10
N THR A 115 -3.63 -11.63 3.73
CA THR A 115 -3.86 -12.89 3.03
C THR A 115 -3.84 -14.09 3.99
N ASP A 116 -4.25 -15.27 3.51
CA ASP A 116 -4.19 -16.52 4.29
C ASP A 116 -2.77 -17.03 4.54
N HIS A 117 -1.77 -16.46 3.85
CA HIS A 117 -0.38 -16.85 3.95
C HIS A 117 0.51 -15.64 4.24
N PRO A 118 0.48 -15.08 5.48
CA PRO A 118 1.28 -13.92 5.85
C PRO A 118 2.78 -14.19 5.71
N ARG A 119 3.46 -13.38 4.92
CA ARG A 119 4.91 -13.38 4.73
C ARG A 119 5.35 -12.09 4.04
N GLY A 120 6.63 -11.89 3.85
CA GLY A 120 7.13 -10.79 3.01
C GLY A 120 6.93 -11.06 1.51
N VAL A 121 6.81 -10.00 0.74
CA VAL A 121 6.96 -10.03 -0.72
C VAL A 121 8.45 -10.05 -1.04
N ALA A 122 8.92 -11.10 -1.70
CA ALA A 122 10.33 -11.21 -2.08
C ALA A 122 10.77 -10.03 -2.96
N ASP A 123 11.96 -9.51 -2.69
CA ASP A 123 12.48 -8.35 -3.41
C ASP A 123 13.00 -8.76 -4.79
N PRO A 124 12.34 -8.37 -5.88
CA PRO A 124 12.73 -8.75 -7.23
C PRO A 124 14.07 -8.13 -7.68
N TRP A 125 14.55 -7.11 -6.97
CA TRP A 125 15.89 -6.58 -7.19
C TRP A 125 16.95 -7.65 -6.98
N TYR A 126 16.74 -8.53 -5.98
CA TYR A 126 17.67 -9.64 -5.67
C TYR A 126 17.29 -10.95 -6.36
N THR A 127 16.01 -11.31 -6.38
CA THR A 127 15.52 -12.57 -6.95
C THR A 127 15.47 -12.56 -8.47
N ARG A 128 15.32 -11.37 -9.08
CA ARG A 128 15.03 -11.16 -10.51
C ARG A 128 13.70 -11.75 -10.96
N ASP A 129 12.86 -12.17 -10.04
CA ASP A 129 11.52 -12.72 -10.32
C ASP A 129 10.45 -11.65 -10.11
N PHE A 130 10.30 -10.77 -11.10
CA PHE A 130 9.28 -9.70 -11.07
C PHE A 130 7.86 -10.24 -11.17
N THR A 131 7.65 -11.37 -11.84
CA THR A 131 6.34 -12.01 -11.99
C THR A 131 5.86 -12.58 -10.66
N ALA A 132 6.75 -13.18 -9.86
CA ALA A 132 6.41 -13.66 -8.51
C ALA A 132 6.01 -12.48 -7.60
N ALA A 133 6.76 -11.38 -7.64
CA ALA A 133 6.42 -10.16 -6.89
C ALA A 133 5.06 -9.59 -7.34
N GLU A 134 4.78 -9.57 -8.63
CA GLU A 134 3.48 -9.12 -9.17
C GLU A 134 2.33 -9.96 -8.65
N ARG A 135 2.44 -11.29 -8.66
CA ARG A 135 1.41 -12.19 -8.12
C ARG A 135 1.15 -11.95 -6.64
N ASP A 136 2.19 -11.80 -5.84
CA ASP A 136 2.06 -11.51 -4.41
C ASP A 136 1.41 -10.15 -4.17
N ILE A 137 1.78 -9.15 -4.93
CA ILE A 137 1.21 -7.79 -4.84
C ILE A 137 -0.25 -7.79 -5.27
N ASP A 138 -0.62 -8.49 -6.34
CA ASP A 138 -2.02 -8.64 -6.75
C ASP A 138 -2.86 -9.28 -5.64
N ALA A 139 -2.39 -10.38 -5.06
CA ALA A 139 -3.08 -11.06 -3.97
C ALA A 139 -3.20 -10.18 -2.73
N GLY A 140 -2.12 -9.51 -2.35
CA GLY A 140 -2.09 -8.63 -1.18
C GLY A 140 -2.96 -7.40 -1.34
N CYS A 141 -2.93 -6.73 -2.49
CA CYS A 141 -3.77 -5.57 -2.77
C CYS A 141 -5.26 -5.94 -2.78
N ALA A 142 -5.63 -7.07 -3.39
CA ALA A 142 -7.01 -7.53 -3.37
C ALA A 142 -7.50 -7.82 -1.94
N ALA A 143 -6.70 -8.50 -1.13
CA ALA A 143 -7.02 -8.82 0.25
C ALA A 143 -7.10 -7.55 1.13
N LEU A 144 -6.18 -6.60 0.97
CA LEU A 144 -6.21 -5.32 1.67
C LEU A 144 -7.46 -4.52 1.34
N LEU A 145 -7.82 -4.44 0.06
CA LEU A 145 -9.03 -3.71 -0.34
C LEU A 145 -10.29 -4.35 0.25
N GLU A 146 -10.40 -5.66 0.22
CA GLU A 146 -11.51 -6.39 0.84
C GLU A 146 -11.59 -6.12 2.34
N HIS A 147 -10.46 -6.17 3.04
CA HIS A 147 -10.36 -5.85 4.47
C HIS A 147 -10.90 -4.44 4.76
N ILE A 148 -10.44 -3.43 4.03
CA ILE A 148 -10.87 -2.03 4.20
C ILE A 148 -12.37 -1.88 3.96
N LEU A 149 -12.91 -2.50 2.92
CA LEU A 149 -14.33 -2.41 2.60
C LEU A 149 -15.20 -3.10 3.65
N ASN A 150 -14.75 -4.20 4.24
CA ASN A 150 -15.44 -4.92 5.31
C ASN A 150 -15.44 -4.12 6.62
N GLU A 151 -14.33 -3.48 6.99
CA GLU A 151 -14.28 -2.57 8.15
C GLU A 151 -15.29 -1.44 8.00
N ARG A 152 -15.32 -0.77 6.85
CA ARG A 152 -16.29 0.30 6.58
C ARG A 152 -17.75 -0.16 6.65
N ALA A 153 -18.04 -1.35 6.16
CA ALA A 153 -19.39 -1.92 6.23
C ALA A 153 -19.80 -2.20 7.68
N SER A 154 -18.87 -2.64 8.51
CA SER A 154 -19.09 -2.88 9.94
C SER A 154 -19.34 -1.57 10.72
N ASP A 155 -18.55 -0.54 10.44
CA ASP A 155 -18.70 0.78 11.07
C ASP A 155 -20.06 1.42 10.74
N ARG A 156 -20.51 1.29 9.49
CA ARG A 156 -21.84 1.79 9.08
C ARG A 156 -22.98 1.07 9.80
N LYS A 157 -22.85 -0.23 10.07
CA LYS A 157 -23.84 -1.00 10.82
C LYS A 157 -23.87 -0.62 12.30
N ASN A 158 -22.70 -0.36 12.89
CA ASN A 158 -22.57 0.01 14.30
C ASN A 158 -22.94 1.47 14.57
N GLY A 159 -22.76 2.38 13.59
CA GLY A 159 -23.16 3.79 13.68
C GLY A 159 -24.66 4.07 13.54
N CYS A 160 -25.45 3.04 13.23
CA CYS A 160 -26.92 3.17 13.08
C CYS A 160 -27.70 3.06 14.39
N PHE A 161 -27.03 3.03 15.56
CA PHE A 161 -27.64 2.97 16.89
C PHE A 161 -27.37 4.21 17.75
N ILE A 162 -27.54 5.40 17.18
CA ILE A 162 -27.77 6.58 18.02
C ILE A 162 -29.16 7.11 17.66
N HIS A 163 -30.14 6.60 18.36
CA HIS A 163 -31.49 7.11 18.30
C HIS A 163 -31.67 8.35 19.18
N PRO A 164 -32.49 9.29 18.74
CA PRO A 164 -32.72 10.54 19.46
C PRO A 164 -33.51 10.29 20.72
N THR A 165 -33.00 10.79 21.80
CA THR A 165 -33.82 11.04 23.01
C THR A 165 -34.92 12.03 22.67
N ARG A 166 -36.11 11.56 22.82
CA ARG A 166 -37.33 12.40 22.85
C ARG A 166 -37.22 13.43 23.97
N ALA A 167 -37.47 14.64 23.64
CA ALA A 167 -37.95 15.64 24.58
C ALA A 167 -39.42 15.33 24.94
#